data_6df91fcb1972aa1c67c346ff12643e6e
#
_entry.id   6df91fcb1972aa1c67c346ff12643e6e
#
_cell.length_a   1.000
_cell.length_b   1.000
_cell.length_c   1.000
_cell.angle_alpha   90.00
_cell.angle_beta   90.00
_cell.angle_gamma   90.00
#
_symmetry.space_group_name_H-M   'P 1'
#
loop_
_entity.id
_entity.type
_entity.pdbx_description
1 polymer ?
#
loop_
_entity_poly.entity_id
_entity_poly.type
_entity_poly.pdbx_seq_one_letter_code
_entity_poly.pdbx_strand_id
1 'polypeptide(L)'
;MTKKKELMGQLTNAKNNYILGLAAMSLFSESISIEHLRNSHASFGEYTVKFDQVSSLLASDADREIAIKEFLTMLIRALLKESFELVRDYAKVSKQDTMLSAQPWYQFARIIRNCISHNFHFRLTPYDKEKLPVTWNSRIIDSPLQDKPLAISFLGYDGTWELFKEMEQFALGSLK
;
A
#
# COMPACT_ATOMS: atom_id res chain seq x y z
N MET A 1 5.96 26.76 -4.99
CA MET A 1 5.90 25.72 -3.93
C MET A 1 7.21 24.93 -3.97
N THR A 2 7.88 24.66 -2.85
CA THR A 2 9.11 23.86 -2.90
C THR A 2 8.78 22.41 -3.26
N LYS A 3 9.64 21.73 -4.03
CA LYS A 3 9.47 20.31 -4.40
C LYS A 3 9.24 19.40 -3.18
N LYS A 4 9.88 19.72 -2.04
CA LYS A 4 9.67 18.99 -0.79
C LYS A 4 8.23 19.13 -0.25
N LYS A 5 7.64 20.33 -0.35
CA LYS A 5 6.23 20.54 0.06
C LYS A 5 5.27 19.73 -0.81
N GLU A 6 5.58 19.58 -2.08
CA GLU A 6 4.83 18.74 -3.00
C GLU A 6 4.93 17.26 -2.62
N LEU A 7 6.15 16.75 -2.39
CA LEU A 7 6.37 15.38 -1.89
C LEU A 7 5.55 15.11 -0.62
N MET A 8 5.60 16.02 0.36
CA MET A 8 4.85 15.85 1.61
C MET A 8 3.35 15.88 1.39
N GLY A 9 2.85 16.70 0.46
CA GLY A 9 1.44 16.69 0.06
C GLY A 9 1.02 15.36 -0.54
N GLN A 10 1.82 14.79 -1.44
CA GLN A 10 1.55 13.49 -2.07
C GLN A 10 1.59 12.34 -1.07
N LEU A 11 2.55 12.31 -0.14
CA LEU A 11 2.61 11.32 0.95
C LEU A 11 1.39 11.44 1.88
N THR A 12 0.97 12.66 2.18
CA THR A 12 -0.26 12.91 2.96
C THR A 12 -1.50 12.39 2.23
N ASN A 13 -1.59 12.57 0.93
CA ASN A 13 -2.69 12.05 0.12
C ASN A 13 -2.71 10.51 0.12
N ALA A 14 -1.57 9.85 -0.08
CA ALA A 14 -1.46 8.38 -0.01
C ALA A 14 -1.92 7.86 1.36
N LYS A 15 -1.47 8.50 2.45
CA LYS A 15 -1.91 8.20 3.81
C LYS A 15 -3.42 8.36 4.00
N ASN A 16 -3.97 9.49 3.58
CA ASN A 16 -5.39 9.78 3.76
C ASN A 16 -6.27 8.80 2.96
N ASN A 17 -5.87 8.44 1.75
CA ASN A 17 -6.56 7.45 0.94
C ASN A 17 -6.57 6.07 1.63
N TYR A 18 -5.46 5.66 2.24
CA TYR A 18 -5.39 4.42 3.01
C TYR A 18 -6.33 4.44 4.22
N ILE A 19 -6.29 5.52 5.02
CA ILE A 19 -7.16 5.68 6.21
C ILE A 19 -8.64 5.71 5.79
N LEU A 20 -8.97 6.46 4.74
CA LEU A 20 -10.34 6.54 4.21
C LEU A 20 -10.83 5.17 3.74
N GLY A 21 -9.96 4.41 3.06
CA GLY A 21 -10.28 3.06 2.62
C GLY A 21 -10.53 2.11 3.80
N LEU A 22 -9.71 2.16 4.86
CA LEU A 22 -9.95 1.37 6.08
C LEU A 22 -11.27 1.76 6.76
N ALA A 23 -11.59 3.06 6.83
CA ALA A 23 -12.86 3.54 7.37
C ALA A 23 -14.05 3.04 6.52
N ALA A 24 -13.95 3.08 5.19
CA ALA A 24 -14.97 2.53 4.30
C ALA A 24 -15.18 1.03 4.52
N MET A 25 -14.09 0.26 4.69
CA MET A 25 -14.18 -1.19 4.96
C MET A 25 -14.93 -1.51 6.25
N SER A 26 -14.83 -0.66 7.28
CA SER A 26 -15.56 -0.89 8.53
C SER A 26 -17.08 -0.89 8.35
N LEU A 27 -17.57 -0.23 7.29
CA LEU A 27 -19.00 -0.16 6.96
C LEU A 27 -19.50 -1.37 6.15
N PHE A 28 -18.60 -2.17 5.58
CA PHE A 28 -18.97 -3.27 4.67
C PHE A 28 -19.72 -4.44 5.36
N SER A 29 -19.68 -4.49 6.68
CA SER A 29 -20.43 -5.48 7.49
C SER A 29 -21.75 -4.95 8.04
N GLU A 30 -22.04 -3.66 7.86
CA GLU A 30 -23.22 -3.01 8.43
C GLU A 30 -24.42 -3.14 7.49
N SER A 31 -25.51 -3.76 7.95
CA SER A 31 -26.73 -3.97 7.14
C SER A 31 -27.34 -2.66 6.64
N ILE A 32 -27.30 -1.60 7.44
CA ILE A 32 -27.80 -0.26 7.06
C ILE A 32 -26.96 0.30 5.89
N SER A 33 -25.64 0.16 5.94
CA SER A 33 -24.76 0.62 4.88
C SER A 33 -24.95 -0.16 3.58
N ILE A 34 -25.16 -1.47 3.67
CA ILE A 34 -25.46 -2.34 2.52
C ILE A 34 -26.80 -1.96 1.88
N GLU A 35 -27.83 -1.70 2.68
CA GLU A 35 -29.15 -1.27 2.18
C GLU A 35 -29.08 0.11 1.53
N HIS A 36 -28.30 1.04 2.10
CA HIS A 36 -28.07 2.34 1.49
C HIS A 36 -27.40 2.20 0.11
N LEU A 37 -26.39 1.35 -0.03
CA LEU A 37 -25.72 1.10 -1.31
C LEU A 37 -26.69 0.53 -2.35
N ARG A 38 -27.62 -0.37 -1.96
CA ARG A 38 -28.60 -0.97 -2.87
C ARG A 38 -29.44 0.09 -3.61
N ASN A 39 -29.74 1.18 -2.94
CA ASN A 39 -30.59 2.27 -3.46
C ASN A 39 -29.78 3.45 -4.01
N SER A 40 -28.46 3.35 -4.03
CA SER A 40 -27.57 4.43 -4.41
C SER A 40 -26.92 4.20 -5.78
N HIS A 41 -26.46 5.30 -6.38
CA HIS A 41 -25.72 5.28 -7.63
C HIS A 41 -24.74 6.48 -7.70
N ALA A 42 -23.78 6.39 -8.61
CA ALA A 42 -22.95 7.51 -9.01
C ALA A 42 -23.22 7.87 -10.47
N SER A 43 -23.27 9.16 -10.76
CA SER A 43 -23.46 9.68 -12.12
C SER A 43 -22.23 10.44 -12.60
N PHE A 44 -21.77 10.10 -13.80
CA PHE A 44 -20.60 10.69 -14.46
C PHE A 44 -21.03 11.18 -15.85
N GLY A 45 -21.53 12.40 -15.95
CA GLY A 45 -22.14 12.88 -17.17
C GLY A 45 -23.33 12.03 -17.60
N GLU A 46 -23.23 11.36 -18.75
CA GLU A 46 -24.28 10.46 -19.28
C GLU A 46 -24.24 9.04 -18.67
N TYR A 47 -23.20 8.71 -17.91
CA TYR A 47 -23.02 7.39 -17.33
C TYR A 47 -23.55 7.34 -15.90
N THR A 48 -24.29 6.29 -15.58
CA THR A 48 -24.77 6.00 -14.23
C THR A 48 -24.29 4.61 -13.80
N VAL A 49 -23.57 4.56 -12.67
CA VAL A 49 -23.12 3.32 -12.05
C VAL A 49 -23.97 3.05 -10.82
N LYS A 50 -24.80 2.02 -10.87
CA LYS A 50 -25.61 1.56 -9.75
C LYS A 50 -24.76 0.73 -8.79
N PHE A 51 -25.07 0.79 -7.49
CA PHE A 51 -24.32 0.06 -6.45
C PHE A 51 -25.06 -1.22 -5.98
N ASP A 52 -26.13 -1.63 -6.66
CA ASP A 52 -26.88 -2.85 -6.36
C ASP A 52 -26.02 -4.11 -6.44
N GLN A 53 -25.11 -4.20 -7.41
CA GLN A 53 -24.16 -5.30 -7.53
C GLN A 53 -23.19 -5.34 -6.33
N VAL A 54 -22.70 -4.18 -5.87
CA VAL A 54 -21.83 -4.08 -4.70
C VAL A 54 -22.61 -4.50 -3.44
N SER A 55 -23.85 -4.04 -3.27
CA SER A 55 -24.67 -4.44 -2.14
C SER A 55 -24.94 -5.96 -2.10
N SER A 56 -25.14 -6.59 -3.26
CA SER A 56 -25.31 -8.04 -3.38
C SER A 56 -24.03 -8.80 -2.99
N LEU A 57 -22.87 -8.34 -3.44
CA LEU A 57 -21.57 -8.88 -3.07
C LEU A 57 -21.32 -8.81 -1.56
N LEU A 58 -21.63 -7.66 -0.93
CA LEU A 58 -21.43 -7.46 0.49
C LEU A 58 -22.44 -8.17 1.39
N ALA A 59 -23.59 -8.55 0.87
CA ALA A 59 -24.62 -9.30 1.59
C ALA A 59 -24.25 -10.79 1.83
N SER A 60 -23.39 -11.37 0.99
CA SER A 60 -22.87 -12.72 1.15
C SER A 60 -21.60 -12.69 2.02
N ASP A 61 -21.56 -13.45 3.12
CA ASP A 61 -20.41 -13.48 4.02
C ASP A 61 -19.12 -13.93 3.31
N ALA A 62 -19.21 -14.96 2.46
CA ALA A 62 -18.06 -15.48 1.72
C ALA A 62 -17.53 -14.48 0.67
N ASP A 63 -18.43 -13.86 -0.10
CA ASP A 63 -18.05 -12.89 -1.13
C ASP A 63 -17.53 -11.60 -0.51
N ARG A 64 -18.14 -11.18 0.62
CA ARG A 64 -17.69 -10.01 1.38
C ARG A 64 -16.27 -10.18 1.90
N GLU A 65 -15.91 -11.36 2.44
CA GLU A 65 -14.55 -11.63 2.91
C GLU A 65 -13.53 -11.51 1.76
N ILE A 66 -13.85 -12.06 0.60
CA ILE A 66 -13.00 -11.93 -0.60
C ILE A 66 -12.89 -10.47 -1.02
N ALA A 67 -14.01 -9.74 -1.10
CA ALA A 67 -14.03 -8.34 -1.51
C ALA A 67 -13.22 -7.44 -0.56
N ILE A 68 -13.34 -7.64 0.75
CA ILE A 68 -12.56 -6.93 1.77
C ILE A 68 -11.06 -7.20 1.60
N LYS A 69 -10.68 -8.46 1.40
CA LYS A 69 -9.28 -8.85 1.19
C LYS A 69 -8.69 -8.21 -0.07
N GLU A 70 -9.41 -8.24 -1.18
CA GLU A 70 -8.97 -7.61 -2.43
C GLU A 70 -8.87 -6.09 -2.30
N PHE A 71 -9.86 -5.45 -1.66
CA PHE A 71 -9.82 -4.01 -1.43
C PHE A 71 -8.67 -3.60 -0.52
N LEU A 72 -8.42 -4.34 0.57
CA LEU A 72 -7.26 -4.12 1.43
C LEU A 72 -5.94 -4.29 0.66
N THR A 73 -5.86 -5.29 -0.21
CA THR A 73 -4.69 -5.51 -1.08
C THR A 73 -4.43 -4.29 -1.96
N MET A 74 -5.48 -3.68 -2.53
CA MET A 74 -5.37 -2.44 -3.31
C MET A 74 -4.91 -1.25 -2.45
N LEU A 75 -5.44 -1.11 -1.23
CA LEU A 75 -5.04 -0.04 -0.30
C LEU A 75 -3.56 -0.15 0.10
N ILE A 76 -3.08 -1.35 0.41
CA ILE A 76 -1.66 -1.62 0.73
C ILE A 76 -0.78 -1.30 -0.49
N ARG A 77 -1.22 -1.70 -1.69
CA ARG A 77 -0.52 -1.39 -2.95
C ARG A 77 -0.38 0.12 -3.13
N ALA A 78 -1.48 0.85 -3.02
CA ALA A 78 -1.46 2.30 -3.17
C ALA A 78 -0.55 2.95 -2.12
N LEU A 79 -0.71 2.62 -0.85
CA LEU A 79 0.09 3.22 0.22
C LEU A 79 1.59 2.97 0.04
N LEU A 80 2.01 1.70 -0.01
CA LEU A 80 3.43 1.35 0.06
C LEU A 80 4.17 1.60 -1.25
N LYS A 81 3.55 1.23 -2.38
CA LYS A 81 4.20 1.42 -3.69
C LYS A 81 4.35 2.90 -4.01
N GLU A 82 3.27 3.67 -3.90
CA GLU A 82 3.30 5.10 -4.22
C GLU A 82 4.26 5.84 -3.29
N SER A 83 4.19 5.60 -1.98
CA SER A 83 5.08 6.27 -1.04
C SER A 83 6.56 5.97 -1.30
N PHE A 84 6.90 4.70 -1.58
CA PHE A 84 8.28 4.34 -1.91
C PHE A 84 8.75 5.01 -3.20
N GLU A 85 7.93 5.03 -4.24
CA GLU A 85 8.27 5.66 -5.52
C GLU A 85 8.44 7.17 -5.38
N LEU A 86 7.54 7.84 -4.66
CA LEU A 86 7.62 9.28 -4.39
C LEU A 86 8.93 9.65 -3.66
N VAL A 87 9.25 8.93 -2.59
CA VAL A 87 10.47 9.17 -1.80
C VAL A 87 11.73 8.89 -2.62
N ARG A 88 11.75 7.78 -3.36
CA ARG A 88 12.87 7.41 -4.23
C ARG A 88 13.09 8.44 -5.35
N ASP A 89 12.05 8.82 -6.04
CA ASP A 89 12.17 9.73 -7.18
C ASP A 89 12.57 11.14 -6.71
N TYR A 90 12.08 11.59 -5.56
CA TYR A 90 12.55 12.82 -4.95
C TYR A 90 14.03 12.73 -4.54
N ALA A 91 14.43 11.65 -3.85
CA ALA A 91 15.82 11.45 -3.45
C ALA A 91 16.77 11.47 -4.66
N LYS A 92 16.36 10.85 -5.79
CA LYS A 92 17.12 10.86 -7.05
C LYS A 92 17.26 12.27 -7.63
N VAL A 93 16.15 13.01 -7.73
CA VAL A 93 16.15 14.38 -8.30
C VAL A 93 16.95 15.34 -7.41
N SER A 94 16.92 15.16 -6.09
CA SER A 94 17.69 15.97 -5.12
C SER A 94 19.12 15.46 -4.88
N LYS A 95 19.56 14.40 -5.61
CA LYS A 95 20.88 13.75 -5.46
C LYS A 95 21.14 13.22 -4.05
N GLN A 96 20.10 12.67 -3.42
CA GLN A 96 20.13 12.12 -2.05
C GLN A 96 19.86 10.61 -2.02
N ASP A 97 19.98 9.91 -3.17
CA ASP A 97 19.74 8.48 -3.31
C ASP A 97 20.67 7.62 -2.46
N THR A 98 21.91 8.04 -2.25
CA THR A 98 22.84 7.35 -1.33
C THR A 98 22.34 7.41 0.11
N MET A 99 21.79 8.56 0.55
CA MET A 99 21.22 8.72 1.88
C MET A 99 19.96 7.84 2.06
N LEU A 100 19.13 7.76 1.02
CA LEU A 100 17.95 6.87 1.01
C LEU A 100 18.37 5.40 1.10
N SER A 101 19.31 4.97 0.24
CA SER A 101 19.74 3.57 0.19
C SER A 101 20.49 3.10 1.45
N ALA A 102 21.00 4.02 2.25
CA ALA A 102 21.62 3.75 3.55
C ALA A 102 20.59 3.57 4.70
N GLN A 103 19.28 3.80 4.45
CA GLN A 103 18.30 3.61 5.51
C GLN A 103 18.10 2.12 5.84
N PRO A 104 17.98 1.76 7.13
CA PRO A 104 17.85 0.36 7.57
C PRO A 104 16.64 -0.37 6.94
N TRP A 105 15.56 0.35 6.69
CA TRP A 105 14.31 -0.17 6.10
C TRP A 105 14.34 -0.23 4.57
N TYR A 106 15.30 0.44 3.91
CA TYR A 106 15.26 0.65 2.46
C TYR A 106 15.22 -0.64 1.64
N GLN A 107 16.12 -1.58 1.94
CA GLN A 107 16.21 -2.83 1.18
C GLN A 107 14.94 -3.68 1.34
N PHE A 108 14.40 -3.72 2.55
CA PHE A 108 13.13 -4.39 2.82
C PHE A 108 11.98 -3.74 2.05
N ALA A 109 11.82 -2.42 2.17
CA ALA A 109 10.79 -1.67 1.45
C ALA A 109 10.88 -1.84 -0.07
N ARG A 110 12.11 -1.86 -0.62
CA ARG A 110 12.36 -2.07 -2.05
C ARG A 110 11.87 -3.44 -2.53
N ILE A 111 12.15 -4.50 -1.76
CA ILE A 111 11.68 -5.85 -2.09
C ILE A 111 10.15 -5.92 -1.97
N ILE A 112 9.56 -5.38 -0.90
CA ILE A 112 8.09 -5.33 -0.74
C ILE A 112 7.43 -4.58 -1.90
N ARG A 113 7.94 -3.40 -2.27
CA ARG A 113 7.45 -2.65 -3.43
C ARG A 113 7.54 -3.45 -4.73
N ASN A 114 8.61 -4.20 -4.94
CA ASN A 114 8.75 -5.09 -6.10
C ASN A 114 7.71 -6.21 -6.07
N CYS A 115 7.51 -6.87 -4.93
CA CYS A 115 6.45 -7.88 -4.75
C CYS A 115 5.07 -7.33 -5.14
N ILE A 116 4.73 -6.15 -4.62
CA ILE A 116 3.47 -5.46 -4.91
C ILE A 116 3.33 -5.19 -6.42
N SER A 117 4.41 -4.82 -7.10
CA SER A 117 4.42 -4.57 -8.54
C SER A 117 4.31 -5.85 -9.39
N HIS A 118 4.64 -7.00 -8.82
CA HIS A 118 4.55 -8.33 -9.43
C HIS A 118 3.40 -9.16 -8.84
N ASN A 119 2.22 -8.58 -8.73
CA ASN A 119 1.00 -9.23 -8.24
C ASN A 119 1.16 -9.89 -6.87
N PHE A 120 1.83 -9.21 -5.94
CA PHE A 120 2.11 -9.72 -4.60
C PHE A 120 2.86 -11.07 -4.59
N HIS A 121 3.88 -11.21 -5.45
CA HIS A 121 4.79 -12.35 -5.43
C HIS A 121 6.22 -11.86 -5.25
N PHE A 122 6.99 -12.59 -4.44
CA PHE A 122 8.41 -12.32 -4.25
C PHE A 122 9.19 -12.62 -5.54
N ARG A 123 9.59 -11.56 -6.24
CA ARG A 123 10.46 -11.63 -7.42
C ARG A 123 11.83 -11.07 -7.04
N LEU A 124 12.64 -11.92 -6.41
CA LEU A 124 13.97 -11.54 -5.95
C LEU A 124 14.93 -11.44 -7.14
N THR A 125 15.41 -10.24 -7.41
CA THR A 125 16.42 -9.98 -8.44
C THR A 125 17.79 -10.53 -8.01
N PRO A 126 18.79 -10.68 -8.91
CA PRO A 126 20.16 -11.03 -8.50
C PRO A 126 20.70 -10.11 -7.40
N TYR A 127 20.46 -8.81 -7.53
CA TYR A 127 20.85 -7.81 -6.52
C TYR A 127 20.16 -8.04 -5.16
N ASP A 128 18.88 -8.48 -5.15
CA ASP A 128 18.20 -8.83 -3.90
C ASP A 128 18.82 -10.03 -3.23
N LYS A 129 19.12 -11.07 -4.03
CA LYS A 129 19.68 -12.34 -3.55
C LYS A 129 21.04 -12.17 -2.88
N GLU A 130 21.87 -11.25 -3.37
CA GLU A 130 23.18 -10.92 -2.77
C GLU A 130 23.04 -10.26 -1.37
N LYS A 131 21.89 -9.71 -1.06
CA LYS A 131 21.63 -8.98 0.20
C LYS A 131 20.82 -9.78 1.21
N LEU A 132 20.41 -10.98 0.86
CA LEU A 132 19.64 -11.85 1.77
C LEU A 132 20.53 -12.40 2.91
N PRO A 133 19.97 -12.63 4.10
CA PRO A 133 18.61 -12.29 4.50
C PRO A 133 18.43 -10.79 4.77
N VAL A 134 17.26 -10.25 4.40
CA VAL A 134 16.89 -8.86 4.72
C VAL A 134 15.89 -8.88 5.86
N THR A 135 16.23 -8.20 6.94
CA THR A 135 15.39 -8.15 8.16
C THR A 135 14.91 -6.74 8.43
N TRP A 136 13.65 -6.61 8.79
CA TRP A 136 13.04 -5.37 9.27
C TRP A 136 11.89 -5.68 10.24
N ASN A 137 11.92 -5.08 11.44
CA ASN A 137 10.90 -5.27 12.51
C ASN A 137 10.49 -6.73 12.69
N SER A 138 11.46 -7.61 12.93
CA SER A 138 11.27 -9.08 13.11
C SER A 138 10.76 -9.82 11.87
N ARG A 139 10.57 -9.17 10.74
CA ARG A 139 10.20 -9.79 9.46
C ARG A 139 11.46 -10.09 8.66
N ILE A 140 11.55 -11.30 8.15
CA ILE A 140 12.73 -11.76 7.42
C ILE A 140 12.32 -12.11 6.00
N ILE A 141 13.04 -11.54 5.03
CA ILE A 141 12.98 -11.95 3.63
C ILE A 141 14.24 -12.76 3.34
N ASP A 142 14.05 -13.99 2.89
CA ASP A 142 15.12 -14.93 2.58
C ASP A 142 14.87 -15.66 1.26
N SER A 143 15.83 -16.52 0.84
CA SER A 143 15.77 -17.20 -0.44
C SER A 143 14.55 -18.12 -0.62
N PRO A 144 14.05 -18.85 0.41
CA PRO A 144 12.85 -19.68 0.31
C PRO A 144 11.57 -18.93 -0.08
N LEU A 145 11.55 -17.60 0.06
CA LEU A 145 10.40 -16.78 -0.36
C LEU A 145 10.34 -16.54 -1.88
N GLN A 146 11.40 -16.87 -2.63
CA GLN A 146 11.38 -16.69 -4.09
C GLN A 146 10.12 -17.34 -4.71
N ASP A 147 9.40 -16.56 -5.53
CA ASP A 147 8.16 -16.94 -6.23
C ASP A 147 6.97 -17.30 -5.31
N LYS A 148 7.10 -17.13 -4.00
CA LYS A 148 5.99 -17.26 -3.05
C LYS A 148 5.12 -16.02 -3.06
N PRO A 149 3.81 -16.16 -2.77
CA PRO A 149 2.93 -15.00 -2.58
C PRO A 149 3.34 -14.20 -1.34
N LEU A 150 3.31 -12.88 -1.45
CA LEU A 150 3.37 -11.97 -0.31
C LEU A 150 1.98 -11.95 0.34
N ALA A 151 1.79 -12.79 1.35
CA ALA A 151 0.56 -12.79 2.12
C ALA A 151 0.37 -11.45 2.86
N ILE A 152 -0.86 -10.97 2.96
CA ILE A 152 -1.18 -9.74 3.72
C ILE A 152 -0.68 -9.86 5.17
N SER A 153 -0.80 -11.04 5.78
CA SER A 153 -0.32 -11.33 7.14
C SER A 153 1.20 -11.22 7.30
N PHE A 154 1.98 -11.22 6.23
CA PHE A 154 3.44 -11.04 6.31
C PHE A 154 3.81 -9.64 6.82
N LEU A 155 3.09 -8.63 6.38
CA LEU A 155 3.23 -7.27 6.90
C LEU A 155 2.25 -6.99 8.04
N GLY A 156 1.01 -7.44 7.91
CA GLY A 156 -0.10 -7.03 8.76
C GLY A 156 -0.48 -5.55 8.54
N TYR A 157 -1.45 -5.08 9.31
CA TYR A 157 -1.82 -3.66 9.31
C TYR A 157 -0.73 -2.81 9.95
N ASP A 158 -0.17 -3.30 11.05
CA ASP A 158 0.93 -2.69 11.80
C ASP A 158 2.17 -2.49 10.94
N GLY A 159 2.71 -3.55 10.35
CA GLY A 159 3.90 -3.45 9.52
C GLY A 159 3.70 -2.64 8.25
N THR A 160 2.51 -2.66 7.67
CA THR A 160 2.18 -1.77 6.54
C THR A 160 2.28 -0.30 6.96
N TRP A 161 1.68 0.03 8.10
CA TRP A 161 1.70 1.38 8.63
C TRP A 161 3.09 1.83 9.08
N GLU A 162 3.81 0.99 9.79
CA GLU A 162 5.18 1.26 10.25
C GLU A 162 6.13 1.51 9.07
N LEU A 163 6.05 0.68 8.02
CA LEU A 163 6.89 0.86 6.84
C LEU A 163 6.60 2.18 6.12
N PHE A 164 5.33 2.57 6.04
CA PHE A 164 4.94 3.88 5.54
C PHE A 164 5.52 5.00 6.42
N LYS A 165 5.45 4.87 7.75
CA LYS A 165 5.98 5.87 8.70
C LYS A 165 7.48 6.05 8.57
N GLU A 166 8.25 4.99 8.34
CA GLU A 166 9.69 5.08 8.06
C GLU A 166 9.95 5.97 6.84
N MET A 167 9.20 5.76 5.75
CA MET A 167 9.34 6.57 4.54
C MET A 167 8.92 8.03 4.76
N GLU A 168 7.81 8.26 5.46
CA GLU A 168 7.31 9.61 5.80
C GLU A 168 8.32 10.38 6.68
N GLN A 169 8.86 9.73 7.73
CA GLN A 169 9.84 10.33 8.64
C GLN A 169 11.15 10.65 7.94
N PHE A 170 11.63 9.77 7.07
CA PHE A 170 12.80 10.02 6.26
C PHE A 170 12.59 11.23 5.33
N ALA A 171 11.46 11.32 4.68
CA ALA A 171 11.12 12.45 3.81
C ALA A 171 11.05 13.78 4.58
N LEU A 172 10.49 13.75 5.79
CA LEU A 172 10.39 14.93 6.65
C LEU A 172 11.75 15.41 7.18
N GLY A 173 12.50 14.48 7.77
CA GLY A 173 13.69 14.80 8.56
C GLY A 173 14.99 14.85 7.77
N SER A 174 15.15 13.97 6.78
CA SER A 174 16.45 13.76 6.12
C SER A 174 16.54 14.36 4.73
N LEU A 175 15.46 14.36 3.96
CA LEU A 175 15.46 14.95 2.62
C LEU A 175 15.43 16.48 2.68
N LYS A 176 16.25 17.12 1.84
CA LYS A 176 16.35 18.59 1.75
C LYS A 176 15.55 19.13 0.59
#